data_e9de382101a71d7bddfd58841200ceef
#
_entry.id   e9de382101a71d7bddfd58841200ceef
#
_cell.length_a   1.000
_cell.length_b   1.000
_cell.length_c   1.000
_cell.angle_alpha   90.00
_cell.angle_beta   90.00
_cell.angle_gamma   90.00
#
_symmetry.space_group_name_H-M   'P 1'
#
loop_
_entity.id
_entity.type
_entity.pdbx_description
1 polymer ?
#
loop_
_entity_poly.entity_id
_entity_poly.type
_entity_poly.pdbx_seq_one_letter_code
_entity_poly.pdbx_strand_id
1 'polypeptide(L)'
;MTKPASPSTGYRNTFWWRLYDRAAQTADQKFGWDKLPKPVGLLVLIGLRNILRQRNLYDTSGLPMAVTPKLPAPTSETLTARTPDGAYNDLRSPAMGMAGTRFGRNVPLQYGYQEAPDKILDPNPRVVSRELLTRHDFIPATSLNLLAAAWIQFMVKDWLSHGAGDPRHVFELPLAADDPWPQRPLTVMKTLPDPTRAAGQNGPQTFLNTETPWWDSSQLYGGGTTAGDQVPRRSGADGKLLIGADNRLVLPDDPALSPAFVPGWWLGLNMMSTLFIREHNAIADALRSAYPQWTDEELYQRTRLVTAGLIAKIHTVEWTPAIIAHPTTVTAMSANWWGVAGERLHQIFGRISGSEVLSGIPGSAQDDFGVPYSLTEEFSIVYRMHPLIPDDYTFRRSADDQVISEHTFPEIAGPNAQEVAGRMDMGDIIYSFATAHPGALVLNNYPRFLQQFQRPDNDRLMDLAATDILRTRELGVPRYNEFRRLLHLRPAGSFEELTDNPDELTALRRIYRDVDSVDTIVGMLAEKKPAGFGFSDTAFRIFILMASRRLNSDRFFTTDFTPEVYTPTGMAWLEGTSMIDIVLRHYPQLRPALRGVQNGFQPWGRVSVR
;
A
#
# COMPACT_ATOMS: atom_id res chain seq x y z
N MET A 1 -21.27 -25.44 -17.75
CA MET A 1 -20.37 -25.30 -16.59
C MET A 1 -18.95 -25.62 -17.03
N THR A 2 -18.21 -24.65 -17.50
CA THR A 2 -16.79 -24.80 -17.82
C THR A 2 -16.02 -24.90 -16.51
N LYS A 3 -15.21 -25.95 -16.35
CA LYS A 3 -14.28 -26.09 -15.23
C LYS A 3 -13.48 -24.80 -15.10
N PRO A 4 -13.28 -24.26 -13.87
CA PRO A 4 -12.35 -23.17 -13.69
C PRO A 4 -10.99 -23.59 -14.27
N ALA A 5 -10.35 -22.67 -15.01
CA ALA A 5 -9.01 -22.89 -15.53
C ALA A 5 -8.13 -23.38 -14.38
N SER A 6 -7.53 -24.55 -14.55
CA SER A 6 -6.62 -25.10 -13.55
C SER A 6 -5.48 -24.12 -13.38
N PRO A 7 -5.09 -23.73 -12.14
CA PRO A 7 -3.92 -22.93 -11.92
C PRO A 7 -2.73 -23.62 -12.60
N SER A 8 -1.82 -22.84 -13.16
CA SER A 8 -0.69 -23.34 -13.94
C SER A 8 0.04 -24.44 -13.17
N THR A 9 0.24 -25.54 -13.85
CA THR A 9 0.73 -26.81 -13.31
C THR A 9 2.22 -26.81 -12.97
N GLY A 10 2.90 -25.65 -13.02
CA GLY A 10 4.36 -25.57 -12.86
C GLY A 10 4.86 -25.36 -11.42
N TYR A 11 4.08 -24.74 -10.55
CA TYR A 11 4.60 -24.32 -9.26
C TYR A 11 4.31 -25.34 -8.16
N ARG A 12 5.37 -26.07 -7.73
CA ARG A 12 5.43 -26.91 -6.52
C ARG A 12 4.24 -27.84 -6.29
N ASN A 13 3.74 -28.51 -7.34
CA ASN A 13 2.56 -29.38 -7.27
C ASN A 13 2.93 -30.87 -7.01
N THR A 14 4.08 -31.14 -6.39
CA THR A 14 4.45 -32.50 -6.02
C THR A 14 3.66 -32.97 -4.78
N PHE A 15 3.55 -34.29 -4.60
CA PHE A 15 2.88 -34.89 -3.45
C PHE A 15 3.40 -34.36 -2.11
N TRP A 16 4.73 -34.19 -1.98
CA TRP A 16 5.38 -33.71 -0.76
C TRP A 16 5.04 -32.25 -0.45
N TRP A 17 4.94 -31.38 -1.47
CA TRP A 17 4.52 -30.00 -1.27
C TRP A 17 3.05 -29.92 -0.84
N ARG A 18 2.16 -30.73 -1.42
CA ARG A 18 0.76 -30.78 -0.98
C ARG A 18 0.60 -31.26 0.46
N LEU A 19 1.43 -32.21 0.88
CA LEU A 19 1.45 -32.69 2.26
C LEU A 19 1.94 -31.61 3.23
N TYR A 20 3.02 -30.92 2.87
CA TYR A 20 3.55 -29.79 3.62
C TYR A 20 2.53 -28.64 3.76
N ASP A 21 1.91 -28.20 2.68
CA ASP A 21 0.91 -27.14 2.67
C ASP A 21 -0.28 -27.51 3.58
N ARG A 22 -0.76 -28.75 3.53
CA ARG A 22 -1.81 -29.25 4.43
C ARG A 22 -1.37 -29.24 5.90
N ALA A 23 -0.16 -29.65 6.18
CA ALA A 23 0.39 -29.63 7.54
C ALA A 23 0.50 -28.20 8.07
N ALA A 24 0.99 -27.27 7.25
CA ALA A 24 1.06 -25.85 7.59
C ALA A 24 -0.33 -25.25 7.87
N GLN A 25 -1.31 -25.51 7.00
CA GLN A 25 -2.69 -25.06 7.20
C GLN A 25 -3.31 -25.63 8.47
N THR A 26 -3.10 -26.93 8.75
CA THR A 26 -3.61 -27.58 9.96
C THR A 26 -2.97 -27.02 11.22
N ALA A 27 -1.66 -26.77 11.18
CA ALA A 27 -0.92 -26.17 12.30
C ALA A 27 -1.44 -24.76 12.61
N ASP A 28 -1.65 -23.94 11.56
CA ASP A 28 -2.20 -22.60 11.69
C ASP A 28 -3.62 -22.62 12.26
N GLN A 29 -4.52 -23.42 11.71
CA GLN A 29 -5.91 -23.52 12.18
C GLN A 29 -6.04 -24.02 13.61
N LYS A 30 -5.11 -24.90 14.05
CA LYS A 30 -5.15 -25.50 15.39
C LYS A 30 -4.46 -24.66 16.45
N PHE A 31 -3.34 -24.05 16.13
CA PHE A 31 -2.45 -23.39 17.11
C PHE A 31 -2.30 -21.89 16.86
N GLY A 32 -2.51 -21.40 15.62
CA GLY A 32 -2.12 -20.07 15.17
C GLY A 32 -0.62 -20.02 14.85
N TRP A 33 -0.24 -19.52 13.66
CA TRP A 33 1.15 -19.38 13.25
C TRP A 33 1.96 -18.50 14.21
N ASP A 34 1.31 -17.50 14.81
CA ASP A 34 1.86 -16.49 15.72
C ASP A 34 2.22 -17.04 17.09
N LYS A 35 1.60 -18.16 17.50
CA LYS A 35 1.85 -18.81 18.79
C LYS A 35 2.91 -19.92 18.72
N LEU A 36 3.38 -20.24 17.52
CA LEU A 36 4.38 -21.28 17.31
C LEU A 36 5.80 -20.73 17.53
N PRO A 37 6.77 -21.59 17.94
CA PRO A 37 8.17 -21.20 17.98
C PRO A 37 8.60 -20.62 16.62
N LYS A 38 9.41 -19.55 16.62
CA LYS A 38 9.80 -18.78 15.43
C LYS A 38 10.16 -19.62 14.20
N PRO A 39 11.03 -20.66 14.28
CA PRO A 39 11.36 -21.48 13.10
C PRO A 39 10.16 -22.24 12.53
N VAL A 40 9.29 -22.73 13.40
CA VAL A 40 8.08 -23.47 13.01
C VAL A 40 7.06 -22.50 12.41
N GLY A 41 6.83 -21.35 13.05
CA GLY A 41 5.97 -20.29 12.54
C GLY A 41 6.41 -19.82 11.15
N LEU A 42 7.72 -19.66 10.91
CA LEU A 42 8.25 -19.30 9.59
C LEU A 42 7.92 -20.36 8.53
N LEU A 43 8.11 -21.65 8.85
CA LEU A 43 7.74 -22.75 7.94
C LEU A 43 6.22 -22.71 7.66
N VAL A 44 5.41 -22.50 8.70
CA VAL A 44 3.95 -22.37 8.51
C VAL A 44 3.60 -21.20 7.61
N LEU A 45 4.20 -20.02 7.78
CA LEU A 45 3.96 -18.86 6.90
C LEU A 45 4.36 -19.13 5.44
N ILE A 46 5.46 -19.85 5.19
CA ILE A 46 5.86 -20.25 3.83
C ILE A 46 4.77 -21.16 3.21
N GLY A 47 4.27 -22.14 3.97
CA GLY A 47 3.19 -23.01 3.50
C GLY A 47 1.89 -22.26 3.25
N LEU A 48 1.49 -21.37 4.14
CA LEU A 48 0.30 -20.52 3.96
C LEU A 48 0.41 -19.63 2.71
N ARG A 49 1.57 -19.00 2.49
CA ARG A 49 1.82 -18.21 1.28
C ARG A 49 1.70 -19.07 0.02
N ASN A 50 2.20 -20.30 0.05
CA ASN A 50 2.07 -21.23 -1.09
C ASN A 50 0.60 -21.60 -1.35
N ILE A 51 -0.18 -21.88 -0.31
CA ILE A 51 -1.62 -22.18 -0.44
C ILE A 51 -2.35 -21.00 -1.08
N LEU A 52 -2.11 -19.77 -0.59
CA LEU A 52 -2.74 -18.57 -1.11
C LEU A 52 -2.36 -18.31 -2.58
N ARG A 53 -1.09 -18.50 -2.96
CA ARG A 53 -0.63 -18.41 -4.35
C ARG A 53 -1.33 -19.40 -5.28
N GLN A 54 -1.64 -20.59 -4.79
CA GLN A 54 -2.31 -21.64 -5.57
C GLN A 54 -3.83 -21.48 -5.64
N ARG A 55 -4.46 -20.86 -4.64
CA ARG A 55 -5.91 -20.91 -4.46
C ARG A 55 -6.60 -19.54 -4.43
N ASN A 56 -5.85 -18.46 -4.30
CA ASN A 56 -6.39 -17.12 -4.08
C ASN A 56 -5.88 -16.10 -5.11
N LEU A 57 -5.61 -16.55 -6.33
CA LEU A 57 -5.33 -15.69 -7.48
C LEU A 57 -6.31 -16.02 -8.59
N TYR A 58 -7.08 -15.02 -9.03
CA TYR A 58 -8.10 -15.18 -10.07
C TYR A 58 -7.97 -14.06 -11.10
N ASP A 59 -7.88 -14.48 -12.34
CA ASP A 59 -7.73 -13.61 -13.50
C ASP A 59 -9.07 -12.99 -13.89
N THR A 60 -9.09 -11.70 -14.09
CA THR A 60 -10.19 -10.93 -14.67
C THR A 60 -9.86 -10.38 -16.04
N SER A 61 -8.61 -10.46 -16.48
CA SER A 61 -8.17 -10.00 -17.80
C SER A 61 -8.76 -10.84 -18.93
N GLY A 62 -8.94 -12.14 -18.70
CA GLY A 62 -9.54 -13.08 -19.64
C GLY A 62 -11.06 -12.96 -19.80
N LEU A 63 -11.74 -12.13 -18.99
CA LEU A 63 -13.13 -11.76 -19.29
C LEU A 63 -13.13 -10.94 -20.59
N PRO A 64 -14.04 -11.23 -21.56
CA PRO A 64 -13.97 -10.61 -22.86
C PRO A 64 -13.80 -9.09 -22.80
N MET A 65 -12.78 -8.58 -23.45
CA MET A 65 -12.51 -7.15 -23.58
C MET A 65 -12.98 -6.68 -24.96
N ALA A 66 -13.60 -5.50 -25.00
CA ALA A 66 -13.99 -4.91 -26.29
C ALA A 66 -12.77 -4.54 -27.15
N VAL A 67 -11.64 -4.20 -26.50
CA VAL A 67 -10.37 -3.86 -27.16
C VAL A 67 -9.20 -4.41 -26.34
N THR A 68 -8.33 -5.18 -26.98
CA THR A 68 -7.02 -5.54 -26.41
C THR A 68 -5.99 -4.52 -26.88
N PRO A 69 -5.27 -3.82 -26.01
CA PRO A 69 -4.22 -2.90 -26.43
C PRO A 69 -3.16 -3.62 -27.26
N LYS A 70 -2.92 -3.18 -28.49
CA LYS A 70 -1.79 -3.63 -29.31
C LYS A 70 -0.63 -2.68 -29.08
N LEU A 71 0.37 -3.16 -28.36
CA LEU A 71 1.60 -2.43 -28.16
C LEU A 71 2.59 -2.73 -29.29
N PRO A 72 3.45 -1.75 -29.69
CA PRO A 72 4.54 -2.00 -30.62
C PRO A 72 5.54 -2.99 -30.05
N ALA A 73 6.46 -3.46 -30.87
CA ALA A 73 7.59 -4.26 -30.37
C ALA A 73 8.43 -3.45 -29.37
N PRO A 74 9.00 -4.08 -28.31
CA PRO A 74 9.83 -3.39 -27.36
C PRO A 74 11.07 -2.78 -28.03
N THR A 75 11.44 -1.57 -27.61
CA THR A 75 12.66 -0.86 -28.06
C THR A 75 13.83 -1.19 -27.14
N SER A 76 15.05 -0.83 -27.52
CA SER A 76 16.22 -0.96 -26.64
C SER A 76 16.04 -0.23 -25.31
N GLU A 77 15.33 0.90 -25.31
CA GLU A 77 15.01 1.67 -24.11
C GLU A 77 14.04 0.92 -23.20
N THR A 78 12.91 0.42 -23.73
CA THR A 78 11.93 -0.33 -22.94
C THR A 78 12.47 -1.66 -22.40
N LEU A 79 13.56 -2.17 -22.95
CA LEU A 79 14.24 -3.36 -22.43
C LEU A 79 15.05 -3.07 -21.15
N THR A 80 15.50 -1.84 -20.96
CA THR A 80 16.42 -1.46 -19.87
C THR A 80 15.86 -0.42 -18.91
N ALA A 81 14.69 0.15 -19.20
CA ALA A 81 14.02 1.16 -18.38
C ALA A 81 12.52 0.87 -18.23
N ARG A 82 11.92 1.45 -17.20
CA ARG A 82 10.48 1.39 -16.96
C ARG A 82 9.75 2.41 -17.84
N THR A 83 8.64 2.02 -18.45
CA THR A 83 7.74 2.98 -19.10
C THR A 83 6.89 3.71 -18.06
N PRO A 84 6.42 4.93 -18.32
CA PRO A 84 5.55 5.65 -17.38
C PRO A 84 4.22 4.97 -17.12
N ASP A 85 3.67 4.29 -18.12
CA ASP A 85 2.39 3.59 -18.07
C ASP A 85 2.47 2.15 -17.53
N GLY A 86 3.66 1.66 -17.15
CA GLY A 86 3.89 0.31 -16.64
C GLY A 86 3.88 -0.79 -17.71
N ALA A 87 3.83 -0.45 -19.01
CA ALA A 87 3.96 -1.42 -20.09
C ALA A 87 5.36 -2.06 -20.12
N TYR A 88 5.48 -3.19 -20.82
CA TYR A 88 6.74 -3.93 -21.01
C TYR A 88 7.44 -4.39 -19.72
N ASN A 89 6.75 -4.41 -18.60
CA ASN A 89 7.30 -5.03 -17.40
C ASN A 89 7.34 -6.57 -17.53
N ASP A 90 6.39 -7.17 -18.22
CA ASP A 90 6.52 -8.54 -18.74
C ASP A 90 6.69 -8.49 -20.27
N LEU A 91 7.82 -9.00 -20.77
CA LEU A 91 8.12 -8.95 -22.20
C LEU A 91 7.33 -9.98 -23.01
N ARG A 92 6.73 -11.00 -22.37
CA ARG A 92 5.85 -12.01 -23.01
C ARG A 92 4.42 -11.48 -23.13
N SER A 93 4.02 -10.61 -22.21
CA SER A 93 2.70 -9.96 -22.13
C SER A 93 2.86 -8.46 -21.88
N PRO A 94 3.29 -7.67 -22.87
CA PRO A 94 3.72 -6.29 -22.67
C PRO A 94 2.68 -5.35 -22.05
N ALA A 95 1.38 -5.63 -22.24
CA ALA A 95 0.29 -4.84 -21.65
C ALA A 95 -0.08 -5.28 -20.22
N MET A 96 0.51 -6.36 -19.70
CA MET A 96 0.23 -6.83 -18.35
C MET A 96 0.70 -5.80 -17.32
N GLY A 97 -0.19 -5.42 -16.40
CA GLY A 97 0.11 -4.44 -15.37
C GLY A 97 0.26 -3.00 -15.86
N MET A 98 -0.18 -2.66 -17.06
CA MET A 98 -0.32 -1.27 -17.48
C MET A 98 -1.37 -0.54 -16.65
N ALA A 99 -1.21 0.77 -16.50
CA ALA A 99 -2.28 1.65 -16.06
C ALA A 99 -3.52 1.50 -16.97
N GLY A 100 -4.70 1.46 -16.37
CA GLY A 100 -5.95 1.20 -17.10
C GLY A 100 -6.24 -0.30 -17.32
N THR A 101 -5.47 -1.22 -16.74
CA THR A 101 -5.81 -2.65 -16.73
C THR A 101 -6.75 -2.99 -15.57
N ARG A 102 -7.46 -4.14 -15.68
CA ARG A 102 -8.44 -4.57 -14.68
C ARG A 102 -7.77 -4.99 -13.37
N PHE A 103 -8.45 -4.69 -12.26
CA PHE A 103 -8.15 -5.35 -11.00
C PHE A 103 -8.44 -6.86 -11.10
N GLY A 104 -7.56 -7.68 -10.52
CA GLY A 104 -7.78 -9.10 -10.31
C GLY A 104 -8.57 -9.37 -9.03
N ARG A 105 -8.65 -10.66 -8.63
CA ARG A 105 -9.36 -11.07 -7.41
C ARG A 105 -8.52 -12.03 -6.58
N ASN A 106 -8.68 -11.96 -5.25
CA ASN A 106 -8.17 -12.97 -4.32
C ASN A 106 -9.26 -13.94 -3.83
N VAL A 107 -10.48 -13.74 -4.26
CA VAL A 107 -11.61 -14.65 -4.02
C VAL A 107 -12.12 -15.21 -5.35
N PRO A 108 -12.70 -16.43 -5.37
CA PRO A 108 -13.27 -16.99 -6.61
C PRO A 108 -14.31 -16.04 -7.22
N LEU A 109 -14.32 -15.90 -8.53
CA LEU A 109 -15.14 -14.92 -9.26
C LEU A 109 -16.63 -14.97 -8.88
N GLN A 110 -17.14 -16.15 -8.53
CA GLN A 110 -18.53 -16.32 -8.08
C GLN A 110 -18.85 -15.62 -6.75
N TYR A 111 -17.86 -15.21 -5.98
CA TYR A 111 -18.00 -14.44 -4.74
C TYR A 111 -17.70 -12.95 -4.94
N GLY A 112 -17.26 -12.56 -6.12
CA GLY A 112 -16.85 -11.18 -6.46
C GLY A 112 -17.98 -10.28 -6.98
N TYR A 113 -19.25 -10.67 -6.81
CA TYR A 113 -20.38 -9.85 -7.24
C TYR A 113 -20.65 -8.71 -6.25
N GLN A 114 -21.00 -7.54 -6.79
CA GLN A 114 -21.58 -6.47 -6.00
C GLN A 114 -22.76 -7.01 -5.18
N GLU A 115 -22.91 -6.54 -3.96
CA GLU A 115 -24.08 -6.87 -3.15
C GLU A 115 -25.38 -6.43 -3.83
N ALA A 116 -26.45 -7.21 -3.62
CA ALA A 116 -27.76 -6.92 -4.20
C ALA A 116 -28.29 -5.54 -3.74
N PRO A 117 -29.08 -4.84 -4.58
CA PRO A 117 -29.56 -3.49 -4.28
C PRO A 117 -30.32 -3.36 -2.95
N ASP A 118 -31.00 -4.41 -2.50
CA ASP A 118 -31.69 -4.47 -1.21
C ASP A 118 -30.76 -4.70 0.00
N LYS A 119 -29.50 -5.13 -0.24
CA LYS A 119 -28.52 -5.45 0.79
C LYS A 119 -27.36 -4.47 0.86
N ILE A 120 -27.03 -3.81 -0.25
CA ILE A 120 -25.85 -2.95 -0.33
C ILE A 120 -25.85 -1.79 0.67
N LEU A 121 -27.04 -1.36 1.12
CA LEU A 121 -27.23 -0.33 2.15
C LEU A 121 -27.63 -0.90 3.53
N ASP A 122 -27.60 -2.23 3.72
CA ASP A 122 -27.97 -2.90 4.97
C ASP A 122 -26.75 -3.64 5.60
N PRO A 123 -26.33 -3.24 6.82
CA PRO A 123 -26.73 -2.05 7.55
C PRO A 123 -26.31 -0.77 6.84
N ASN A 124 -26.98 0.35 7.15
CA ASN A 124 -26.68 1.64 6.53
C ASN A 124 -25.22 2.06 6.79
N PRO A 125 -24.39 2.27 5.74
CA PRO A 125 -22.98 2.62 5.90
C PRO A 125 -22.73 3.87 6.75
N ARG A 126 -23.64 4.86 6.72
CA ARG A 126 -23.53 6.06 7.55
C ARG A 126 -23.73 5.75 9.04
N VAL A 127 -24.65 4.84 9.37
CA VAL A 127 -24.84 4.37 10.75
C VAL A 127 -23.60 3.63 11.24
N VAL A 128 -23.05 2.75 10.41
CA VAL A 128 -21.80 2.02 10.73
C VAL A 128 -20.63 3.00 10.94
N SER A 129 -20.49 4.01 10.05
CA SER A 129 -19.47 5.06 10.17
C SER A 129 -19.57 5.79 11.52
N ARG A 130 -20.78 6.27 11.86
CA ARG A 130 -21.00 7.07 13.08
C ARG A 130 -20.79 6.27 14.36
N GLU A 131 -21.23 5.02 14.40
CA GLU A 131 -21.36 4.28 15.65
C GLU A 131 -20.23 3.32 15.94
N LEU A 132 -19.50 2.88 14.93
CA LEU A 132 -18.39 1.94 15.07
C LEU A 132 -17.03 2.51 14.66
N LEU A 133 -16.99 3.57 13.86
CA LEU A 133 -15.71 4.07 13.35
C LEU A 133 -15.33 5.43 13.94
N THR A 134 -16.27 6.31 14.32
CA THR A 134 -15.97 7.65 14.80
C THR A 134 -14.99 7.65 15.96
N ARG A 135 -13.91 8.41 15.81
CA ARG A 135 -12.91 8.65 16.86
C ARG A 135 -13.49 9.58 17.93
N HIS A 136 -13.74 9.05 19.13
CA HIS A 136 -14.08 9.85 20.30
C HIS A 136 -12.80 10.36 20.97
N ASP A 137 -11.89 9.43 21.26
CA ASP A 137 -10.55 9.70 21.76
C ASP A 137 -9.51 9.13 20.79
N PHE A 138 -8.36 9.80 20.69
CA PHE A 138 -7.27 9.32 19.86
C PHE A 138 -6.60 8.10 20.50
N ILE A 139 -6.62 6.96 19.83
CA ILE A 139 -5.96 5.73 20.25
C ILE A 139 -4.65 5.58 19.47
N PRO A 140 -3.48 5.83 20.09
CA PRO A 140 -2.20 5.80 19.37
C PRO A 140 -1.71 4.37 19.09
N ALA A 141 -1.06 4.17 17.95
CA ALA A 141 -0.25 2.99 17.66
C ALA A 141 1.18 3.24 18.16
N THR A 142 1.42 2.97 19.45
CA THR A 142 2.65 3.36 20.16
C THR A 142 3.92 2.64 19.68
N SER A 143 3.81 1.57 18.88
CA SER A 143 4.95 0.87 18.28
C SER A 143 5.48 1.56 17.02
N LEU A 144 4.73 2.51 16.46
CA LEU A 144 5.03 3.22 15.22
C LEU A 144 5.21 4.71 15.48
N ASN A 145 5.95 5.37 14.59
CA ASN A 145 5.93 6.81 14.46
C ASN A 145 5.03 7.25 13.29
N LEU A 146 4.74 8.54 13.21
CA LEU A 146 3.82 9.08 12.20
C LEU A 146 4.40 9.06 10.77
N LEU A 147 5.73 8.90 10.61
CA LEU A 147 6.34 8.65 9.29
C LEU A 147 5.78 7.38 8.66
N ALA A 148 5.37 6.38 9.45
CA ALA A 148 4.78 5.15 8.95
C ALA A 148 3.42 5.39 8.26
N ALA A 149 2.61 6.33 8.76
CA ALA A 149 1.34 6.71 8.13
C ALA A 149 1.56 7.51 6.83
N ALA A 150 2.49 8.47 6.84
CA ALA A 150 2.86 9.20 5.62
C ALA A 150 3.43 8.26 4.55
N TRP A 151 4.27 7.30 4.95
CA TRP A 151 4.86 6.31 4.07
C TRP A 151 3.82 5.44 3.37
N ILE A 152 2.88 4.85 4.12
CA ILE A 152 1.91 3.95 3.48
C ILE A 152 1.00 4.67 2.49
N GLN A 153 0.61 5.91 2.77
CA GLN A 153 -0.16 6.69 1.81
C GLN A 153 0.67 7.07 0.59
N PHE A 154 1.94 7.41 0.76
CA PHE A 154 2.89 7.65 -0.31
C PHE A 154 3.04 6.41 -1.21
N MET A 155 3.02 5.19 -0.64
CA MET A 155 3.06 3.94 -1.39
C MET A 155 1.74 3.63 -2.11
N VAL A 156 0.61 3.75 -1.43
CA VAL A 156 -0.71 3.41 -2.02
C VAL A 156 -1.04 4.32 -3.19
N LYS A 157 -0.60 5.58 -3.16
CA LYS A 157 -0.76 6.53 -4.28
C LYS A 157 -0.05 6.08 -5.57
N ASP A 158 1.03 5.30 -5.44
CA ASP A 158 1.75 4.67 -6.56
C ASP A 158 0.98 3.49 -7.17
N TRP A 159 0.18 2.76 -6.38
CA TRP A 159 -0.19 1.39 -6.71
C TRP A 159 -1.56 1.23 -7.31
N LEU A 160 -2.53 2.01 -6.84
CA LEU A 160 -3.93 1.77 -7.18
C LEU A 160 -4.81 3.01 -7.10
N SER A 161 -5.71 3.08 -8.07
CA SER A 161 -6.82 4.03 -8.04
C SER A 161 -7.97 3.49 -8.90
N HIS A 162 -9.19 3.64 -8.40
CA HIS A 162 -10.42 3.38 -9.19
C HIS A 162 -10.89 4.63 -9.96
N GLY A 163 -10.06 5.69 -9.99
CA GLY A 163 -10.42 6.98 -10.58
C GLY A 163 -11.37 7.80 -9.71
N ALA A 164 -11.88 8.88 -10.27
CA ALA A 164 -12.64 9.90 -9.53
C ALA A 164 -14.07 9.48 -9.11
N GLY A 165 -14.57 8.35 -9.58
CA GLY A 165 -15.98 7.95 -9.43
C GLY A 165 -16.88 8.51 -10.52
N ASP A 166 -18.14 8.02 -10.61
CA ASP A 166 -19.12 8.47 -11.58
C ASP A 166 -20.09 9.50 -10.95
N PRO A 167 -19.96 10.79 -11.26
CA PRO A 167 -20.81 11.82 -10.67
C PRO A 167 -22.29 11.75 -11.13
N ARG A 168 -22.57 11.01 -12.21
CA ARG A 168 -23.92 10.82 -12.75
C ARG A 168 -24.68 9.70 -12.05
N HIS A 169 -23.97 8.80 -11.41
CA HIS A 169 -24.53 7.65 -10.71
C HIS A 169 -24.04 7.64 -9.27
N VAL A 170 -24.98 7.75 -8.33
CA VAL A 170 -24.69 7.80 -6.90
C VAL A 170 -25.49 6.75 -6.14
N PHE A 171 -24.97 6.35 -4.99
CA PHE A 171 -25.76 5.74 -3.94
C PHE A 171 -26.35 6.83 -3.05
N GLU A 172 -27.60 6.69 -2.68
CA GLU A 172 -28.31 7.59 -1.76
C GLU A 172 -28.48 6.88 -0.41
N LEU A 173 -27.77 7.34 0.61
CA LEU A 173 -27.84 6.81 1.95
C LEU A 173 -28.89 7.60 2.76
N PRO A 174 -29.98 6.95 3.21
CA PRO A 174 -30.96 7.60 4.06
C PRO A 174 -30.33 7.96 5.40
N LEU A 175 -30.69 9.12 5.94
CA LEU A 175 -30.16 9.65 7.20
C LEU A 175 -31.21 9.63 8.30
N ALA A 176 -30.79 9.25 9.52
CA ALA A 176 -31.59 9.37 10.71
C ALA A 176 -31.96 10.86 10.97
N ALA A 177 -33.07 11.14 11.64
CA ALA A 177 -33.56 12.50 11.86
C ALA A 177 -32.54 13.38 12.62
N ASP A 178 -31.76 12.76 13.50
CA ASP A 178 -30.72 13.37 14.33
C ASP A 178 -29.33 13.44 13.67
N ASP A 179 -29.19 12.93 12.44
CA ASP A 179 -27.88 12.99 11.75
C ASP A 179 -27.55 14.45 11.39
N PRO A 180 -26.39 14.98 11.81
CA PRO A 180 -25.98 16.36 11.57
C PRO A 180 -25.58 16.64 10.11
N TRP A 181 -25.62 15.67 9.22
CA TRP A 181 -25.22 15.83 7.83
C TRP A 181 -26.06 16.90 7.12
N PRO A 182 -25.43 17.89 6.44
CA PRO A 182 -26.12 19.06 5.95
C PRO A 182 -27.03 18.80 4.75
N GLN A 183 -26.76 17.75 3.96
CA GLN A 183 -27.50 17.40 2.75
C GLN A 183 -28.20 16.05 2.93
N ARG A 184 -29.47 15.96 2.52
CA ARG A 184 -30.26 14.73 2.63
C ARG A 184 -30.83 14.33 1.27
N PRO A 185 -30.61 13.07 0.83
CA PRO A 185 -29.79 12.02 1.44
C PRO A 185 -28.28 12.31 1.37
N LEU A 186 -27.45 11.54 2.12
CA LEU A 186 -26.00 11.52 1.88
C LEU A 186 -25.75 10.77 0.58
N THR A 187 -24.99 11.37 -0.34
CA THR A 187 -24.70 10.76 -1.63
C THR A 187 -23.25 10.29 -1.74
N VAL A 188 -23.05 9.08 -2.26
CA VAL A 188 -21.72 8.51 -2.57
C VAL A 188 -21.67 8.18 -4.06
N MET A 189 -20.69 8.73 -4.79
CA MET A 189 -20.50 8.41 -6.21
C MET A 189 -20.20 6.92 -6.37
N LYS A 190 -20.78 6.27 -7.38
CA LYS A 190 -20.39 4.91 -7.74
C LYS A 190 -19.01 4.90 -8.37
N THR A 191 -18.35 3.75 -8.29
CA THR A 191 -17.11 3.53 -9.03
C THR A 191 -17.40 3.59 -10.53
N LEU A 192 -16.49 4.17 -11.31
CA LEU A 192 -16.62 4.17 -12.77
C LEU A 192 -16.69 2.73 -13.28
N PRO A 193 -17.68 2.41 -14.11
CA PRO A 193 -17.79 1.07 -14.68
C PRO A 193 -16.62 0.83 -15.65
N ASP A 194 -16.20 -0.42 -15.75
CA ASP A 194 -15.20 -0.85 -16.73
C ASP A 194 -15.72 -0.67 -18.17
N PRO A 195 -15.19 0.29 -18.94
CA PRO A 195 -15.64 0.56 -20.31
C PRO A 195 -15.26 -0.56 -21.29
N THR A 196 -14.36 -1.46 -20.91
CA THR A 196 -13.91 -2.58 -21.75
C THR A 196 -14.82 -3.80 -21.63
N ARG A 197 -15.78 -3.78 -20.70
CA ARG A 197 -16.74 -4.86 -20.50
C ARG A 197 -17.85 -4.80 -21.53
N ALA A 198 -18.08 -5.91 -22.24
CA ALA A 198 -19.17 -6.00 -23.20
C ALA A 198 -20.55 -6.00 -22.50
N ALA A 199 -21.53 -5.35 -23.11
CA ALA A 199 -22.90 -5.35 -22.61
C ALA A 199 -23.47 -6.78 -22.55
N GLY A 200 -24.14 -7.13 -21.44
CA GLY A 200 -24.73 -8.47 -21.25
C GLY A 200 -23.73 -9.57 -20.89
N GLN A 201 -22.48 -9.23 -20.62
CA GLN A 201 -21.44 -10.19 -20.25
C GLN A 201 -21.70 -10.79 -18.86
N ASN A 202 -21.65 -12.12 -18.77
CA ASN A 202 -21.75 -12.86 -17.51
C ASN A 202 -20.46 -12.68 -16.66
N GLY A 203 -20.60 -12.80 -15.35
CA GLY A 203 -19.51 -12.71 -14.39
C GLY A 203 -19.63 -11.47 -13.48
N PRO A 204 -18.77 -11.36 -12.44
CA PRO A 204 -18.78 -10.22 -11.55
C PRO A 204 -18.42 -8.92 -12.30
N GLN A 205 -18.80 -7.79 -11.72
CA GLN A 205 -18.39 -6.49 -12.22
C GLN A 205 -16.87 -6.35 -12.10
N THR A 206 -16.26 -5.69 -13.09
CA THR A 206 -14.83 -5.40 -13.13
C THR A 206 -14.60 -3.90 -13.10
N PHE A 207 -13.42 -3.52 -12.62
CA PHE A 207 -13.00 -2.11 -12.54
C PHE A 207 -11.57 -1.99 -13.03
N LEU A 208 -11.20 -0.80 -13.51
CA LEU A 208 -9.85 -0.53 -13.99
C LEU A 208 -9.02 0.11 -12.89
N ASN A 209 -7.77 -0.32 -12.79
CA ASN A 209 -6.75 0.41 -12.03
C ASN A 209 -6.19 1.52 -12.92
N THR A 210 -6.36 2.78 -12.54
CA THR A 210 -5.84 3.91 -13.31
C THR A 210 -4.34 4.13 -13.11
N GLU A 211 -3.76 3.49 -12.10
CA GLU A 211 -2.33 3.51 -11.80
C GLU A 211 -1.62 2.24 -12.28
N THR A 212 -0.29 2.28 -12.31
CA THR A 212 0.51 1.08 -12.53
C THR A 212 0.60 0.29 -11.22
N PRO A 213 0.37 -1.05 -11.22
CA PRO A 213 0.50 -1.86 -9.99
C PRO A 213 1.96 -2.20 -9.64
N TRP A 214 2.93 -1.75 -10.42
CA TRP A 214 4.35 -2.07 -10.27
C TRP A 214 5.02 -1.26 -9.14
N TRP A 215 6.21 -1.68 -8.73
CA TRP A 215 7.11 -0.91 -7.90
C TRP A 215 7.94 0.05 -8.76
N ASP A 216 7.31 1.02 -9.41
CA ASP A 216 7.95 1.92 -10.37
C ASP A 216 8.07 3.36 -9.86
N SER A 217 7.56 3.62 -8.66
CA SER A 217 7.60 4.92 -7.98
C SER A 217 6.93 6.03 -8.78
N SER A 218 5.77 5.72 -9.40
CA SER A 218 5.01 6.69 -10.19
C SER A 218 4.58 7.92 -9.37
N GLN A 219 4.45 7.80 -8.04
CA GLN A 219 4.21 8.94 -7.14
C GLN A 219 5.32 10.00 -7.18
N LEU A 220 6.53 9.66 -7.65
CA LEU A 220 7.64 10.59 -7.85
C LEU A 220 7.82 10.99 -9.33
N TYR A 221 7.62 10.03 -10.24
CA TYR A 221 8.01 10.16 -11.65
C TYR A 221 6.84 10.44 -12.60
N GLY A 222 5.63 10.36 -12.08
CA GLY A 222 4.42 10.36 -12.88
C GLY A 222 4.17 8.99 -13.51
N GLY A 223 2.95 8.74 -13.85
CA GLY A 223 2.45 7.47 -14.40
C GLY A 223 0.93 7.50 -14.44
N GLY A 224 0.32 6.32 -14.61
CA GLY A 224 -1.13 6.22 -14.62
C GLY A 224 -1.81 6.85 -15.81
N THR A 225 -3.13 7.03 -15.68
CA THR A 225 -3.99 7.61 -16.72
C THR A 225 -4.44 9.04 -16.41
N THR A 226 -4.13 9.55 -15.22
CA THR A 226 -4.58 10.86 -14.74
C THR A 226 -3.59 11.96 -15.17
N ALA A 227 -4.07 13.08 -15.68
CA ALA A 227 -3.22 14.16 -16.18
C ALA A 227 -2.28 14.73 -15.10
N GLY A 228 -2.69 14.78 -13.83
CA GLY A 228 -1.86 15.24 -12.71
C GLY A 228 -0.72 14.29 -12.34
N ASP A 229 -0.79 13.02 -12.78
CA ASP A 229 0.22 12.00 -12.50
C ASP A 229 1.30 11.94 -13.60
N GLN A 230 1.14 12.68 -14.69
CA GLN A 230 1.99 12.61 -15.89
C GLN A 230 3.09 13.67 -15.96
N VAL A 231 3.29 14.47 -14.93
CA VAL A 231 4.27 15.58 -14.98
C VAL A 231 5.64 15.07 -14.51
N PRO A 232 6.56 14.78 -15.43
CA PRO A 232 7.95 14.51 -15.06
C PRO A 232 8.57 15.79 -14.51
N ARG A 233 8.91 15.78 -13.24
CA ARG A 233 9.54 16.94 -12.59
C ARG A 233 11.06 16.91 -12.80
N ARG A 234 11.50 16.85 -14.06
CA ARG A 234 12.93 16.80 -14.42
C ARG A 234 13.54 18.19 -14.38
N SER A 235 14.79 18.26 -13.91
CA SER A 235 15.58 19.50 -13.97
C SER A 235 16.10 19.78 -15.38
N GLY A 236 16.17 18.76 -16.26
CA GLY A 236 16.73 18.82 -17.59
C GLY A 236 18.26 18.72 -17.63
N ALA A 237 18.88 18.35 -16.51
CA ALA A 237 20.33 18.16 -16.43
C ALA A 237 20.70 17.04 -15.46
N ASP A 238 21.70 16.24 -15.82
CA ASP A 238 22.31 15.17 -15.00
C ASP A 238 21.34 14.12 -14.46
N GLY A 239 20.24 13.89 -15.16
CA GLY A 239 19.20 12.92 -14.77
C GLY A 239 18.42 13.31 -13.51
N LYS A 240 18.57 14.54 -13.04
CA LYS A 240 17.98 15.00 -11.76
C LYS A 240 16.52 15.39 -11.87
N LEU A 241 15.82 15.30 -10.76
CA LEU A 241 14.50 15.86 -10.55
C LEU A 241 14.58 17.32 -10.10
N LEU A 242 13.55 18.09 -10.45
CA LEU A 242 13.43 19.50 -10.07
C LEU A 242 13.23 19.63 -8.56
N ILE A 243 14.04 20.50 -7.96
CA ILE A 243 13.92 20.89 -6.55
C ILE A 243 14.15 22.41 -6.43
N GLY A 244 13.48 23.05 -5.48
CA GLY A 244 13.64 24.48 -5.22
C GLY A 244 15.01 24.83 -4.64
N ALA A 245 15.36 26.12 -4.69
CA ALA A 245 16.59 26.64 -4.11
C ALA A 245 16.69 26.40 -2.59
N ASP A 246 15.55 26.23 -1.94
CA ASP A 246 15.40 25.86 -0.53
C ASP A 246 15.48 24.34 -0.27
N ASN A 247 15.82 23.54 -1.28
CA ASN A 247 15.84 22.09 -1.26
C ASN A 247 14.48 21.44 -0.97
N ARG A 248 13.38 22.05 -1.41
CA ARG A 248 12.01 21.54 -1.24
C ARG A 248 11.37 21.20 -2.56
N LEU A 249 10.33 20.38 -2.47
CA LEU A 249 9.47 20.03 -3.59
C LEU A 249 8.91 21.31 -4.25
N VAL A 250 9.09 21.43 -5.57
CA VAL A 250 8.43 22.43 -6.39
C VAL A 250 7.14 21.84 -6.96
N LEU A 251 6.02 22.48 -6.67
CA LEU A 251 4.72 22.11 -7.25
C LEU A 251 4.47 22.94 -8.53
N PRO A 252 3.78 22.36 -9.54
CA PRO A 252 3.28 23.13 -10.66
C PRO A 252 2.35 24.25 -10.21
N ASP A 253 2.44 25.42 -10.84
CA ASP A 253 1.55 26.56 -10.59
C ASP A 253 0.14 26.30 -11.13
N ASP A 254 0.00 25.50 -12.19
CA ASP A 254 -1.29 25.10 -12.74
C ASP A 254 -2.01 24.12 -11.79
N PRO A 255 -3.17 24.50 -11.22
CA PRO A 255 -3.94 23.64 -10.35
C PRO A 255 -4.34 22.30 -10.98
N ALA A 256 -4.53 22.26 -12.30
CA ALA A 256 -4.90 21.04 -13.01
C ALA A 256 -3.75 20.00 -13.05
N LEU A 257 -2.51 20.46 -12.88
CA LEU A 257 -1.29 19.64 -12.90
C LEU A 257 -0.68 19.47 -11.50
N SER A 258 -1.14 20.23 -10.51
CA SER A 258 -0.55 20.22 -9.18
C SER A 258 -1.15 19.12 -8.30
N PRO A 259 -0.33 18.24 -7.72
CA PRO A 259 -0.81 17.23 -6.77
C PRO A 259 -1.45 17.84 -5.52
N ALA A 260 -1.20 19.12 -5.21
CA ALA A 260 -1.84 19.79 -4.08
C ALA A 260 -3.38 19.86 -4.21
N PHE A 261 -3.91 19.80 -5.43
CA PHE A 261 -5.36 19.77 -5.68
C PHE A 261 -5.93 18.37 -5.88
N VAL A 262 -5.07 17.33 -5.80
CA VAL A 262 -5.53 15.94 -5.81
C VAL A 262 -6.03 15.55 -4.41
N PRO A 263 -7.21 14.93 -4.28
CA PRO A 263 -7.72 14.47 -3.00
C PRO A 263 -6.70 13.61 -2.24
N GLY A 264 -6.54 13.89 -0.95
CA GLY A 264 -5.61 13.18 -0.08
C GLY A 264 -4.17 13.72 -0.08
N TRP A 265 -3.86 14.82 -0.79
CA TRP A 265 -2.58 15.52 -0.63
C TRP A 265 -2.49 16.24 0.72
N TRP A 266 -1.36 16.10 1.39
CA TRP A 266 -1.09 16.75 2.67
C TRP A 266 0.41 16.82 2.98
N LEU A 267 0.79 17.49 4.08
CA LEU A 267 2.18 17.73 4.46
C LEU A 267 3.03 16.45 4.55
N GLY A 268 2.44 15.32 4.96
CA GLY A 268 3.15 14.04 5.00
C GLY A 268 3.61 13.56 3.61
N LEU A 269 2.78 13.75 2.57
CA LEU A 269 3.17 13.44 1.18
C LEU A 269 4.16 14.46 0.64
N ASN A 270 4.01 15.74 0.97
CA ASN A 270 4.97 16.79 0.60
C ASN A 270 6.37 16.47 1.17
N MET A 271 6.43 16.11 2.44
CA MET A 271 7.65 15.72 3.14
C MET A 271 8.31 14.49 2.50
N MET A 272 7.55 13.42 2.26
CA MET A 272 8.07 12.19 1.64
C MET A 272 8.55 12.44 0.21
N SER A 273 7.78 13.18 -0.59
CA SER A 273 8.19 13.56 -1.96
C SER A 273 9.47 14.39 -1.96
N THR A 274 9.58 15.37 -1.05
CA THR A 274 10.80 16.19 -0.90
C THR A 274 12.01 15.30 -0.56
N LEU A 275 11.86 14.40 0.42
CA LEU A 275 12.94 13.51 0.85
C LEU A 275 13.43 12.61 -0.29
N PHE A 276 12.51 11.99 -1.03
CA PHE A 276 12.87 11.04 -2.10
C PHE A 276 13.29 11.71 -3.41
N ILE A 277 12.89 12.94 -3.69
CA ILE A 277 13.48 13.76 -4.77
C ILE A 277 14.94 14.08 -4.46
N ARG A 278 15.25 14.45 -3.23
CA ARG A 278 16.63 14.68 -2.78
C ARG A 278 17.47 13.40 -2.85
N GLU A 279 16.89 12.28 -2.46
CA GLU A 279 17.57 10.98 -2.54
C GLU A 279 17.84 10.58 -4.00
N HIS A 280 16.84 10.74 -4.90
CA HIS A 280 17.05 10.55 -6.32
C HIS A 280 18.22 11.41 -6.85
N ASN A 281 18.26 12.69 -6.50
CA ASN A 281 19.31 13.58 -6.94
C ASN A 281 20.70 13.17 -6.40
N ALA A 282 20.78 12.64 -5.17
CA ALA A 282 22.02 12.11 -4.62
C ALA A 282 22.49 10.83 -5.34
N ILE A 283 21.55 9.93 -5.70
CA ILE A 283 21.85 8.76 -6.53
C ILE A 283 22.32 9.18 -7.92
N ALA A 284 21.68 10.20 -8.53
CA ALA A 284 22.09 10.73 -9.83
C ALA A 284 23.53 11.29 -9.79
N ASP A 285 23.91 12.00 -8.74
CA ASP A 285 25.28 12.49 -8.54
C ASP A 285 26.30 11.35 -8.42
N ALA A 286 25.96 10.30 -7.69
CA ALA A 286 26.82 9.13 -7.56
C ALA A 286 27.00 8.40 -8.90
N LEU A 287 25.90 8.22 -9.65
CA LEU A 287 25.94 7.61 -10.99
C LEU A 287 26.67 8.50 -12.00
N ARG A 288 26.47 9.82 -11.99
CA ARG A 288 27.22 10.75 -12.83
C ARG A 288 28.72 10.65 -12.58
N SER A 289 29.13 10.55 -11.32
CA SER A 289 30.54 10.41 -10.96
C SER A 289 31.14 9.10 -11.45
N ALA A 290 30.37 8.00 -11.38
CA ALA A 290 30.82 6.69 -11.83
C ALA A 290 30.75 6.50 -13.36
N TYR A 291 29.81 7.18 -14.03
CA TYR A 291 29.53 7.03 -15.46
C TYR A 291 29.42 8.41 -16.14
N PRO A 292 30.53 9.17 -16.23
CA PRO A 292 30.50 10.56 -16.71
C PRO A 292 30.10 10.71 -18.18
N GLN A 293 30.16 9.62 -18.97
CA GLN A 293 29.80 9.61 -20.39
C GLN A 293 28.29 9.46 -20.63
N TRP A 294 27.49 9.15 -19.61
CA TRP A 294 26.06 8.93 -19.80
C TRP A 294 25.32 10.24 -20.11
N THR A 295 24.32 10.14 -20.95
CA THR A 295 23.37 11.22 -21.24
C THR A 295 22.49 11.52 -20.03
N ASP A 296 21.78 12.66 -20.09
CA ASP A 296 20.76 13.02 -19.08
C ASP A 296 19.69 11.92 -18.94
N GLU A 297 19.23 11.37 -20.09
CA GLU A 297 18.23 10.32 -20.12
C GLU A 297 18.72 9.00 -19.50
N GLU A 298 19.90 8.56 -19.86
CA GLU A 298 20.48 7.33 -19.28
C GLU A 298 20.64 7.45 -17.77
N LEU A 299 21.12 8.58 -17.28
CA LEU A 299 21.21 8.85 -15.84
C LEU A 299 19.86 8.83 -15.18
N TYR A 300 18.88 9.54 -15.75
CA TYR A 300 17.52 9.59 -15.22
C TYR A 300 16.92 8.18 -15.09
N GLN A 301 16.95 7.40 -16.14
CA GLN A 301 16.34 6.06 -16.14
C GLN A 301 17.02 5.11 -15.15
N ARG A 302 18.36 5.14 -15.06
CA ARG A 302 19.10 4.31 -14.08
C ARG A 302 18.85 4.78 -12.65
N THR A 303 18.84 6.09 -12.42
CA THR A 303 18.51 6.66 -11.11
C THR A 303 17.09 6.30 -10.68
N ARG A 304 16.12 6.38 -11.60
CA ARG A 304 14.73 5.96 -11.35
C ARG A 304 14.64 4.49 -10.90
N LEU A 305 15.35 3.57 -11.57
CA LEU A 305 15.39 2.16 -11.19
C LEU A 305 15.96 1.96 -9.79
N VAL A 306 17.09 2.60 -9.47
CA VAL A 306 17.73 2.48 -8.15
C VAL A 306 16.82 3.07 -7.06
N THR A 307 16.20 4.22 -7.30
CA THR A 307 15.27 4.85 -6.35
C THR A 307 14.03 3.98 -6.11
N ALA A 308 13.43 3.42 -7.16
CA ALA A 308 12.31 2.50 -7.05
C ALA A 308 12.68 1.23 -6.27
N GLY A 309 13.87 0.68 -6.54
CA GLY A 309 14.43 -0.44 -5.80
C GLY A 309 14.64 -0.15 -4.33
N LEU A 310 15.15 1.05 -4.01
CA LEU A 310 15.35 1.50 -2.64
C LEU A 310 14.02 1.65 -1.88
N ILE A 311 13.01 2.24 -2.50
CA ILE A 311 11.67 2.37 -1.93
C ILE A 311 11.06 0.99 -1.65
N ALA A 312 11.15 0.05 -2.60
CA ALA A 312 10.64 -1.31 -2.43
C ALA A 312 11.38 -2.08 -1.31
N LYS A 313 12.70 -1.91 -1.21
CA LYS A 313 13.51 -2.47 -0.11
C LYS A 313 13.06 -1.92 1.23
N ILE A 314 13.01 -0.60 1.40
CA ILE A 314 12.59 0.04 2.66
C ILE A 314 11.19 -0.41 3.06
N HIS A 315 10.26 -0.48 2.11
CA HIS A 315 8.92 -1.00 2.41
C HIS A 315 8.96 -2.44 2.91
N THR A 316 9.75 -3.30 2.26
CA THR A 316 9.81 -4.73 2.58
C THR A 316 10.50 -5.01 3.91
N VAL A 317 11.65 -4.35 4.19
CA VAL A 317 12.51 -4.75 5.31
C VAL A 317 12.53 -3.75 6.48
N GLU A 318 11.87 -2.60 6.33
CA GLU A 318 11.77 -1.60 7.41
C GLU A 318 10.33 -1.28 7.78
N TRP A 319 9.52 -0.76 6.84
CA TRP A 319 8.13 -0.37 7.14
C TRP A 319 7.26 -1.57 7.52
N THR A 320 7.31 -2.62 6.73
CA THR A 320 6.51 -3.83 6.99
C THR A 320 6.86 -4.48 8.33
N PRO A 321 8.14 -4.74 8.66
CA PRO A 321 8.51 -5.23 9.98
C PRO A 321 8.14 -4.30 11.15
N ALA A 322 8.04 -2.99 10.92
CA ALA A 322 7.60 -2.07 11.97
C ALA A 322 6.11 -2.22 12.28
N ILE A 323 5.25 -2.35 11.24
CA ILE A 323 3.79 -2.47 11.44
C ILE A 323 3.34 -3.89 11.80
N ILE A 324 4.12 -4.92 11.49
CA ILE A 324 3.86 -6.33 11.88
C ILE A 324 5.05 -6.87 12.67
N ALA A 325 5.34 -6.24 13.80
CA ALA A 325 6.55 -6.44 14.60
C ALA A 325 6.58 -7.77 15.39
N HIS A 326 5.99 -8.85 14.86
CA HIS A 326 6.13 -10.19 15.42
C HIS A 326 7.47 -10.81 14.98
N PRO A 327 8.22 -11.50 15.87
CA PRO A 327 9.54 -12.05 15.54
C PRO A 327 9.58 -12.95 14.30
N THR A 328 8.52 -13.70 14.04
CA THR A 328 8.41 -14.57 12.86
C THR A 328 8.26 -13.75 11.58
N THR A 329 7.40 -12.73 11.58
CA THR A 329 7.17 -11.88 10.39
C THR A 329 8.34 -10.96 10.09
N VAL A 330 9.00 -10.41 11.09
CA VAL A 330 10.26 -9.65 10.92
C VAL A 330 11.29 -10.50 10.16
N THR A 331 11.45 -11.77 10.56
CA THR A 331 12.35 -12.69 9.86
C THR A 331 11.85 -13.05 8.45
N ALA A 332 10.54 -13.26 8.28
CA ALA A 332 9.96 -13.55 6.98
C ALA A 332 10.13 -12.39 5.98
N MET A 333 10.01 -11.13 6.44
CA MET A 333 10.22 -9.96 5.59
C MET A 333 11.69 -9.78 5.19
N SER A 334 12.60 -9.98 6.14
CA SER A 334 14.03 -10.04 5.84
C SER A 334 14.35 -11.16 4.81
N ALA A 335 13.74 -12.33 4.98
CA ALA A 335 13.91 -13.44 4.06
C ALA A 335 13.32 -13.20 2.66
N ASN A 336 12.27 -12.39 2.53
CA ASN A 336 11.76 -12.00 1.21
C ASN A 336 12.79 -11.21 0.40
N TRP A 337 13.65 -10.43 1.05
CA TRP A 337 14.68 -9.65 0.36
C TRP A 337 16.02 -10.41 0.24
N TRP A 338 16.54 -10.96 1.33
CA TRP A 338 17.89 -11.59 1.38
C TRP A 338 17.86 -13.13 1.47
N GLY A 339 16.69 -13.76 1.55
CA GLY A 339 16.54 -15.18 1.82
C GLY A 339 16.69 -15.54 3.31
N VAL A 340 16.38 -16.80 3.64
CA VAL A 340 16.48 -17.31 5.02
C VAL A 340 17.92 -17.38 5.54
N ALA A 341 18.92 -17.34 4.66
CA ALA A 341 20.33 -17.22 5.02
C ALA A 341 20.64 -15.85 5.66
N GLY A 342 19.84 -14.83 5.37
CA GLY A 342 19.91 -13.50 5.94
C GLY A 342 20.88 -12.55 5.25
N GLU A 343 20.74 -11.27 5.60
CA GLU A 343 21.46 -10.15 4.98
C GLU A 343 22.98 -10.32 4.95
N ARG A 344 23.59 -10.69 6.09
CA ARG A 344 25.06 -10.81 6.19
C ARG A 344 25.64 -11.83 5.23
N LEU A 345 25.00 -13.01 5.11
CA LEU A 345 25.46 -14.03 4.17
C LEU A 345 25.21 -13.60 2.73
N HIS A 346 24.08 -12.92 2.47
CA HIS A 346 23.80 -12.37 1.16
C HIS A 346 24.83 -11.30 0.73
N GLN A 347 25.25 -10.42 1.63
CA GLN A 347 26.28 -9.40 1.36
C GLN A 347 27.66 -10.02 1.06
N ILE A 348 28.00 -11.16 1.68
CA ILE A 348 29.31 -11.81 1.47
C ILE A 348 29.31 -12.67 0.21
N PHE A 349 28.27 -13.47 -0.02
CA PHE A 349 28.24 -14.51 -1.05
C PHE A 349 27.28 -14.22 -2.21
N GLY A 350 26.50 -13.14 -2.14
CA GLY A 350 25.43 -12.87 -3.10
C GLY A 350 24.33 -13.94 -3.05
N ARG A 351 23.66 -14.14 -4.17
CA ARG A 351 22.69 -15.22 -4.33
C ARG A 351 23.40 -16.59 -4.40
N ILE A 352 23.08 -17.46 -3.46
CA ILE A 352 23.65 -18.82 -3.39
C ILE A 352 22.73 -19.87 -4.06
N SER A 353 21.49 -19.51 -4.41
CA SER A 353 20.48 -20.42 -4.99
C SER A 353 19.50 -19.66 -5.88
N GLY A 354 18.89 -20.34 -6.85
CA GLY A 354 17.75 -19.85 -7.61
C GLY A 354 16.45 -19.75 -6.79
N SER A 355 16.40 -20.36 -5.59
CA SER A 355 15.22 -20.34 -4.74
C SER A 355 15.02 -18.98 -4.08
N GLU A 356 13.82 -18.40 -4.22
CA GLU A 356 13.41 -17.18 -3.50
C GLU A 356 13.44 -17.33 -1.98
N VAL A 357 13.20 -18.55 -1.46
CA VAL A 357 13.23 -18.82 -0.02
C VAL A 357 14.64 -18.78 0.53
N LEU A 358 15.61 -19.34 -0.22
CA LEU A 358 17.00 -19.42 0.23
C LEU A 358 17.77 -18.12 0.02
N SER A 359 17.52 -17.41 -1.09
CA SER A 359 18.34 -16.25 -1.51
C SER A 359 17.56 -14.96 -1.73
N GLY A 360 16.29 -14.92 -1.33
CA GLY A 360 15.42 -13.76 -1.53
C GLY A 360 14.76 -13.71 -2.91
N ILE A 361 13.77 -12.83 -3.04
CA ILE A 361 13.06 -12.59 -4.30
C ILE A 361 13.96 -11.80 -5.29
N PRO A 362 14.66 -10.73 -4.88
CA PRO A 362 15.50 -9.97 -5.81
C PRO A 362 16.52 -10.85 -6.54
N GLY A 363 16.50 -10.80 -7.88
CA GLY A 363 17.35 -11.64 -8.73
C GLY A 363 16.90 -13.09 -8.90
N SER A 364 15.69 -13.48 -8.43
CA SER A 364 15.09 -14.78 -8.73
C SER A 364 14.48 -14.81 -10.14
N ALA A 365 13.96 -15.94 -10.56
CA ALA A 365 13.14 -16.01 -11.78
C ALA A 365 11.81 -15.28 -11.58
N GLN A 366 11.36 -14.58 -12.64
CA GLN A 366 10.04 -13.95 -12.66
C GLN A 366 8.93 -15.02 -12.61
N ASP A 367 7.92 -14.83 -11.75
CA ASP A 367 6.83 -15.78 -11.58
C ASP A 367 5.51 -15.05 -11.27
N ASP A 368 4.51 -15.26 -12.11
CA ASP A 368 3.14 -14.75 -11.96
C ASP A 368 2.22 -15.76 -11.26
N PHE A 369 2.75 -16.91 -10.87
CA PHE A 369 2.01 -18.03 -10.25
C PHE A 369 0.84 -18.53 -11.09
N GLY A 370 0.97 -18.44 -12.43
CA GLY A 370 0.00 -18.91 -13.40
C GLY A 370 -1.22 -18.03 -13.62
N VAL A 371 -1.23 -16.84 -13.04
CA VAL A 371 -2.29 -15.84 -13.22
C VAL A 371 -1.64 -14.52 -13.61
N PRO A 372 -2.07 -13.85 -14.70
CA PRO A 372 -1.52 -12.56 -15.08
C PRO A 372 -1.47 -11.58 -13.90
N TYR A 373 -0.37 -10.84 -13.79
CA TYR A 373 -0.19 -9.95 -12.66
C TYR A 373 -1.13 -8.75 -12.76
N SER A 374 -1.85 -8.51 -11.69
CA SER A 374 -2.63 -7.31 -11.41
C SER A 374 -2.76 -7.14 -9.90
N LEU A 375 -3.04 -5.95 -9.41
CA LEU A 375 -3.56 -5.79 -8.04
C LEU A 375 -5.01 -6.26 -8.00
N THR A 376 -5.50 -6.56 -6.81
CA THR A 376 -6.82 -7.14 -6.60
C THR A 376 -7.73 -6.18 -5.84
N GLU A 377 -9.03 -6.34 -6.00
CA GLU A 377 -10.01 -5.56 -5.24
C GLU A 377 -9.82 -5.75 -3.73
N GLU A 378 -9.56 -6.98 -3.31
CA GLU A 378 -9.32 -7.31 -1.90
C GLU A 378 -8.06 -6.62 -1.37
N PHE A 379 -7.01 -6.49 -2.18
CA PHE A 379 -5.81 -5.73 -1.82
C PHE A 379 -6.14 -4.25 -1.58
N SER A 380 -6.97 -3.64 -2.44
CA SER A 380 -7.38 -2.24 -2.28
C SER A 380 -8.13 -1.99 -0.96
N ILE A 381 -8.88 -2.98 -0.49
CA ILE A 381 -9.68 -2.88 0.75
C ILE A 381 -8.80 -3.05 2.00
N VAL A 382 -7.86 -4.01 2.01
CA VAL A 382 -7.02 -4.23 3.20
C VAL A 382 -6.02 -3.10 3.46
N TYR A 383 -5.73 -2.28 2.46
CA TYR A 383 -4.89 -1.08 2.59
C TYR A 383 -5.66 0.20 2.95
N ARG A 384 -6.96 0.13 3.25
CA ARG A 384 -7.74 1.26 3.79
C ARG A 384 -7.39 1.50 5.26
N MET A 385 -6.19 1.99 5.49
CA MET A 385 -5.60 2.20 6.81
C MET A 385 -5.80 3.64 7.32
N HIS A 386 -6.93 4.26 7.00
CA HIS A 386 -7.24 5.65 7.35
C HIS A 386 -7.13 5.96 8.86
N PRO A 387 -7.43 5.03 9.82
CA PRO A 387 -7.21 5.30 11.24
C PRO A 387 -5.78 5.66 11.62
N LEU A 388 -4.76 5.35 10.78
CA LEU A 388 -3.37 5.78 11.01
C LEU A 388 -3.21 7.31 11.04
N ILE A 389 -4.10 8.07 10.38
CA ILE A 389 -4.00 9.53 10.27
C ILE A 389 -4.56 10.19 11.55
N PRO A 390 -3.78 11.02 12.29
CA PRO A 390 -4.28 11.84 13.39
C PRO A 390 -5.20 12.97 12.90
N ASP A 391 -6.03 13.51 13.79
CA ASP A 391 -6.77 14.75 13.52
C ASP A 391 -5.92 16.00 13.76
N ASP A 392 -4.98 15.92 14.73
CA ASP A 392 -4.21 17.06 15.24
C ASP A 392 -2.70 16.78 15.19
N TYR A 393 -1.91 17.83 14.95
CA TYR A 393 -0.46 17.77 14.73
C TYR A 393 0.25 18.83 15.54
N THR A 394 1.28 18.44 16.30
CA THR A 394 2.16 19.36 17.02
C THR A 394 3.54 19.35 16.37
N PHE A 395 3.97 20.47 15.81
CA PHE A 395 5.31 20.63 15.25
C PHE A 395 6.30 21.13 16.30
N ARG A 396 7.50 20.55 16.27
CA ARG A 396 8.53 20.77 17.27
C ARG A 396 9.87 21.02 16.61
N ARG A 397 10.68 21.85 17.21
CA ARG A 397 12.05 22.11 16.79
C ARG A 397 12.94 20.91 17.16
N SER A 398 13.67 20.41 16.17
CA SER A 398 14.56 19.24 16.34
C SER A 398 15.78 19.52 17.24
N ALA A 399 16.13 20.79 17.45
CA ALA A 399 17.26 21.19 18.26
C ALA A 399 16.99 21.13 19.78
N ASP A 400 15.77 21.42 20.22
CA ASP A 400 15.43 21.65 21.63
C ASP A 400 14.04 21.12 22.04
N ASP A 401 13.33 20.45 21.17
CA ASP A 401 11.97 19.90 21.35
C ASP A 401 10.88 20.97 21.67
N GLN A 402 11.17 22.26 21.49
CA GLN A 402 10.15 23.29 21.70
C GLN A 402 9.06 23.23 20.63
N VAL A 403 7.81 23.46 21.06
CA VAL A 403 6.66 23.55 20.15
C VAL A 403 6.81 24.78 19.26
N ILE A 404 6.71 24.58 17.95
CA ILE A 404 6.72 25.63 16.92
C ILE A 404 5.29 26.07 16.62
N SER A 405 4.41 25.09 16.34
CA SER A 405 3.01 25.31 15.98
C SER A 405 2.18 24.06 16.19
N GLU A 406 0.87 24.24 16.25
CA GLU A 406 -0.12 23.17 16.28
C GLU A 406 -1.11 23.38 15.15
N HIS A 407 -1.52 22.30 14.52
CA HIS A 407 -2.42 22.33 13.38
C HIS A 407 -3.38 21.14 13.40
N THR A 408 -4.57 21.36 12.88
CA THR A 408 -5.48 20.29 12.49
C THR A 408 -5.10 19.73 11.11
N PHE A 409 -5.57 18.53 10.77
CA PHE A 409 -5.27 17.96 9.44
C PHE A 409 -5.70 18.86 8.26
N PRO A 410 -6.91 19.47 8.22
CA PRO A 410 -7.28 20.37 7.13
C PRO A 410 -6.32 21.55 6.93
N GLU A 411 -5.68 22.04 7.99
CA GLU A 411 -4.72 23.16 7.91
C GLU A 411 -3.36 22.75 7.31
N ILE A 412 -3.08 21.45 7.20
CA ILE A 412 -1.87 20.89 6.58
C ILE A 412 -2.16 20.04 5.34
N ALA A 413 -3.38 20.14 4.78
CA ALA A 413 -3.83 19.39 3.62
C ALA A 413 -4.04 20.29 2.41
N GLY A 414 -4.09 19.68 1.23
CA GLY A 414 -4.26 20.38 -0.03
C GLY A 414 -3.17 21.44 -0.29
N PRO A 415 -3.52 22.61 -0.83
CA PRO A 415 -2.60 23.71 -1.05
C PRO A 415 -1.91 24.24 0.22
N ASN A 416 -2.58 24.17 1.37
CA ASN A 416 -2.02 24.60 2.67
C ASN A 416 -0.76 23.82 3.05
N ALA A 417 -0.63 22.57 2.59
CA ALA A 417 0.54 21.73 2.86
C ALA A 417 1.86 22.39 2.40
N GLN A 418 1.85 23.06 1.23
CA GLN A 418 3.02 23.74 0.72
C GLN A 418 3.34 25.00 1.53
N GLU A 419 2.32 25.75 1.92
CA GLU A 419 2.48 26.97 2.71
C GLU A 419 3.07 26.65 4.10
N VAL A 420 2.50 25.65 4.79
CA VAL A 420 3.00 25.22 6.11
C VAL A 420 4.41 24.64 6.00
N ALA A 421 4.69 23.83 4.96
CA ALA A 421 6.04 23.35 4.68
C ALA A 421 7.03 24.50 4.51
N GLY A 422 6.64 25.60 3.85
CA GLY A 422 7.48 26.77 3.60
C GLY A 422 7.85 27.57 4.88
N ARG A 423 7.07 27.42 5.94
CA ARG A 423 7.25 28.20 7.20
C ARG A 423 8.14 27.49 8.23
N MET A 424 8.45 26.21 8.06
CA MET A 424 9.23 25.43 9.03
C MET A 424 10.44 24.77 8.34
N ASP A 425 11.50 24.47 9.11
CA ASP A 425 12.58 23.61 8.63
C ASP A 425 12.05 22.20 8.34
N MET A 426 12.44 21.59 7.23
CA MET A 426 11.98 20.25 6.86
C MET A 426 12.49 19.19 7.86
N GLY A 427 13.66 19.39 8.47
CA GLY A 427 14.14 18.53 9.54
C GLY A 427 13.25 18.59 10.79
N ASP A 428 12.68 19.75 11.12
CA ASP A 428 11.72 19.90 12.22
C ASP A 428 10.39 19.21 11.91
N ILE A 429 9.93 19.24 10.64
CA ILE A 429 8.76 18.49 10.20
C ILE A 429 9.00 16.98 10.34
N ILE A 430 10.14 16.48 9.82
CA ILE A 430 10.50 15.05 9.92
C ILE A 430 10.62 14.64 11.40
N TYR A 431 11.27 15.45 12.23
CA TYR A 431 11.39 15.19 13.66
C TYR A 431 10.04 15.10 14.35
N SER A 432 9.14 16.02 14.05
CA SER A 432 7.79 16.05 14.63
C SER A 432 6.99 14.81 14.27
N PHE A 433 7.06 14.38 13.00
CA PHE A 433 6.44 13.13 12.56
C PHE A 433 7.08 11.90 13.22
N ALA A 434 8.40 11.89 13.35
CA ALA A 434 9.13 10.76 13.90
C ALA A 434 8.98 10.58 15.43
N THR A 435 8.62 11.65 16.15
CA THR A 435 8.39 11.65 17.59
C THR A 435 6.91 11.58 18.00
N ALA A 436 6.01 11.66 17.02
CA ALA A 436 4.57 11.46 17.19
C ALA A 436 4.13 10.05 16.78
N HIS A 437 2.97 9.61 17.27
CA HIS A 437 2.38 8.32 16.91
C HIS A 437 1.25 8.48 15.91
N PRO A 438 1.08 7.54 14.96
CA PRO A 438 -0.14 7.42 14.18
C PRO A 438 -1.26 6.83 15.04
N GLY A 439 -2.51 6.87 14.54
CA GLY A 439 -3.63 6.20 15.17
C GLY A 439 -3.55 4.67 15.03
N ALA A 440 -4.06 3.94 16.00
CA ALA A 440 -4.20 2.49 15.90
C ALA A 440 -5.32 2.10 14.92
N LEU A 441 -5.15 0.98 14.21
CA LEU A 441 -6.14 0.42 13.29
C LEU A 441 -7.17 -0.40 14.08
N VAL A 442 -8.06 0.28 14.80
CA VAL A 442 -9.11 -0.29 15.66
C VAL A 442 -10.45 0.42 15.43
N LEU A 443 -11.53 -0.15 15.93
CA LEU A 443 -12.83 0.52 15.98
C LEU A 443 -12.72 1.85 16.75
N ASN A 444 -13.67 2.74 16.54
CA ASN A 444 -13.76 4.05 17.18
C ASN A 444 -12.48 4.91 17.10
N ASN A 445 -11.69 4.72 16.03
CA ASN A 445 -10.45 5.48 15.82
C ASN A 445 -10.29 6.02 14.39
N TYR A 446 -11.37 6.10 13.62
CA TYR A 446 -11.35 6.71 12.29
C TYR A 446 -11.30 8.25 12.40
N PRO A 447 -10.45 8.95 11.63
CA PRO A 447 -10.28 10.41 11.74
C PRO A 447 -11.59 11.17 11.53
N ARG A 448 -11.90 12.10 12.41
CA ARG A 448 -13.17 12.86 12.37
C ARG A 448 -13.31 13.71 11.12
N PHE A 449 -12.22 14.34 10.68
CA PHE A 449 -12.25 15.17 9.47
C PHE A 449 -12.53 14.36 8.20
N LEU A 450 -12.17 13.06 8.14
CA LEU A 450 -12.49 12.19 7.00
C LEU A 450 -13.95 11.75 6.96
N GLN A 451 -14.69 11.88 8.06
CA GLN A 451 -16.15 11.64 8.10
C GLN A 451 -16.97 12.89 7.70
N GLN A 452 -16.28 14.02 7.50
CA GLN A 452 -16.83 15.27 6.95
C GLN A 452 -15.81 15.92 6.03
N PHE A 453 -15.25 15.12 5.12
CA PHE A 453 -14.18 15.54 4.23
C PHE A 453 -14.71 16.32 3.05
N GLN A 454 -14.27 17.58 2.90
CA GLN A 454 -14.54 18.38 1.72
C GLN A 454 -13.45 18.14 0.68
N ARG A 455 -13.85 17.70 -0.49
CA ARG A 455 -12.93 17.42 -1.57
C ARG A 455 -12.37 18.72 -2.18
N PRO A 456 -11.05 18.83 -2.37
CA PRO A 456 -10.46 20.05 -2.93
C PRO A 456 -10.70 20.23 -4.44
N ASP A 457 -11.07 19.14 -5.14
CA ASP A 457 -11.28 19.15 -6.60
C ASP A 457 -12.69 19.54 -7.03
N ASN A 458 -13.69 19.48 -6.14
CA ASN A 458 -15.08 19.72 -6.50
C ASN A 458 -15.98 20.19 -5.34
N ASP A 459 -15.41 20.59 -4.23
CA ASP A 459 -16.09 21.08 -3.01
C ASP A 459 -17.13 20.12 -2.41
N ARG A 460 -17.12 18.86 -2.85
CA ARG A 460 -18.11 17.87 -2.41
C ARG A 460 -17.78 17.39 -1.01
N LEU A 461 -18.79 17.46 -0.13
CA LEU A 461 -18.68 16.89 1.21
C LEU A 461 -18.91 15.38 1.15
N MET A 462 -18.05 14.59 1.79
CA MET A 462 -18.16 13.14 1.85
C MET A 462 -17.83 12.58 3.23
N ASP A 463 -18.52 11.50 3.62
CA ASP A 463 -18.12 10.62 4.69
C ASP A 463 -17.26 9.50 4.09
N LEU A 464 -15.94 9.61 4.27
CA LEU A 464 -15.02 8.64 3.70
C LEU A 464 -15.14 7.27 4.39
N ALA A 465 -15.48 7.21 5.69
CA ALA A 465 -15.69 5.95 6.41
C ALA A 465 -16.92 5.20 5.88
N ALA A 466 -18.06 5.91 5.69
CA ALA A 466 -19.23 5.33 5.04
C ALA A 466 -18.95 4.92 3.59
N THR A 467 -18.14 5.71 2.87
CA THR A 467 -17.70 5.40 1.51
C THR A 467 -16.84 4.13 1.48
N ASP A 468 -15.92 3.94 2.40
CA ASP A 468 -15.06 2.74 2.48
C ASP A 468 -15.87 1.47 2.68
N ILE A 469 -16.89 1.52 3.56
CA ILE A 469 -17.80 0.39 3.79
C ILE A 469 -18.60 0.09 2.52
N LEU A 470 -19.24 1.11 1.95
CA LEU A 470 -20.05 0.97 0.74
C LEU A 470 -19.24 0.49 -0.45
N ARG A 471 -18.02 0.99 -0.59
CA ARG A 471 -17.08 0.61 -1.65
C ARG A 471 -16.69 -0.86 -1.56
N THR A 472 -16.49 -1.39 -0.35
CA THR A 472 -16.22 -2.82 -0.13
C THR A 472 -17.34 -3.70 -0.67
N ARG A 473 -18.59 -3.32 -0.43
CA ARG A 473 -19.80 -4.01 -0.90
C ARG A 473 -20.00 -3.86 -2.42
N GLU A 474 -19.73 -2.68 -2.96
CA GLU A 474 -19.82 -2.37 -4.40
C GLU A 474 -18.80 -3.15 -5.22
N LEU A 475 -17.55 -3.20 -4.75
CA LEU A 475 -16.46 -3.93 -5.41
C LEU A 475 -16.58 -5.46 -5.27
N GLY A 476 -17.62 -5.94 -4.59
CA GLY A 476 -17.87 -7.37 -4.42
C GLY A 476 -16.82 -8.06 -3.54
N VAL A 477 -16.27 -7.36 -2.55
CA VAL A 477 -15.48 -8.02 -1.50
C VAL A 477 -16.45 -8.60 -0.48
N PRO A 478 -16.40 -9.92 -0.21
CA PRO A 478 -17.35 -10.59 0.67
C PRO A 478 -17.36 -10.00 2.09
N ARG A 479 -18.46 -10.16 2.82
CA ARG A 479 -18.53 -9.84 4.25
C ARG A 479 -17.46 -10.59 5.04
N TYR A 480 -17.10 -10.06 6.20
CA TYR A 480 -15.92 -10.47 6.97
C TYR A 480 -15.76 -11.97 7.16
N ASN A 481 -16.77 -12.68 7.64
CA ASN A 481 -16.68 -14.11 7.89
C ASN A 481 -16.55 -14.94 6.61
N GLU A 482 -17.26 -14.56 5.54
CA GLU A 482 -17.11 -15.22 4.24
C GLU A 482 -15.73 -14.95 3.65
N PHE A 483 -15.24 -13.72 3.77
CA PHE A 483 -13.88 -13.37 3.35
C PHE A 483 -12.83 -14.22 4.08
N ARG A 484 -12.96 -14.41 5.40
CA ARG A 484 -12.09 -15.30 6.18
C ARG A 484 -12.13 -16.74 5.68
N ARG A 485 -13.32 -17.30 5.43
CA ARG A 485 -13.47 -18.67 4.89
C ARG A 485 -12.73 -18.81 3.56
N LEU A 486 -12.87 -17.84 2.68
CA LEU A 486 -12.23 -17.84 1.38
C LEU A 486 -10.70 -17.68 1.47
N LEU A 487 -10.19 -17.05 2.51
CA LEU A 487 -8.77 -16.94 2.84
C LEU A 487 -8.25 -18.10 3.72
N HIS A 488 -9.03 -19.16 3.88
CA HIS A 488 -8.70 -20.37 4.66
C HIS A 488 -8.53 -20.11 6.16
N LEU A 489 -9.10 -19.00 6.67
CA LEU A 489 -9.18 -18.68 8.09
C LEU A 489 -10.48 -19.22 8.71
N ARG A 490 -10.44 -19.52 10.02
CA ARG A 490 -11.65 -19.83 10.78
C ARG A 490 -12.53 -18.56 10.88
N PRO A 491 -13.81 -18.63 10.50
CA PRO A 491 -14.73 -17.53 10.76
C PRO A 491 -14.94 -17.32 12.27
N ALA A 492 -15.27 -16.10 12.66
CA ALA A 492 -15.68 -15.81 14.03
C ALA A 492 -17.04 -16.42 14.33
N GLY A 493 -17.20 -17.08 15.46
CA GLY A 493 -18.46 -17.71 15.88
C GLY A 493 -19.43 -16.74 16.54
N SER A 494 -18.93 -15.62 17.06
CA SER A 494 -19.73 -14.58 17.73
C SER A 494 -18.98 -13.24 17.71
N PHE A 495 -19.67 -12.17 18.12
CA PHE A 495 -19.04 -10.83 18.24
C PHE A 495 -17.96 -10.79 19.33
N GLU A 496 -18.05 -11.61 20.37
CA GLU A 496 -17.05 -11.72 21.45
C GLU A 496 -15.71 -12.29 20.96
N GLU A 497 -15.72 -13.02 19.85
CA GLU A 497 -14.46 -13.46 19.22
C GLU A 497 -13.75 -12.30 18.50
N LEU A 498 -14.46 -11.24 18.14
CA LEU A 498 -13.89 -10.05 17.50
C LEU A 498 -13.28 -9.09 18.53
N THR A 499 -14.03 -8.73 19.57
CA THR A 499 -13.61 -7.75 20.57
C THR A 499 -14.05 -8.14 21.98
N ASP A 500 -13.31 -7.70 22.99
CA ASP A 500 -13.67 -7.82 24.41
C ASP A 500 -14.26 -6.51 24.97
N ASN A 501 -14.30 -5.44 24.17
CA ASN A 501 -14.81 -4.14 24.59
C ASN A 501 -16.36 -4.17 24.65
N PRO A 502 -16.99 -3.93 25.81
CA PRO A 502 -18.43 -4.02 25.98
C PRO A 502 -19.21 -2.98 25.16
N ASP A 503 -18.66 -1.80 24.93
CA ASP A 503 -19.30 -0.75 24.14
C ASP A 503 -19.31 -1.13 22.66
N GLU A 504 -18.18 -1.65 22.16
CA GLU A 504 -18.09 -2.18 20.79
C GLU A 504 -19.04 -3.36 20.59
N LEU A 505 -19.12 -4.30 21.54
CA LEU A 505 -20.05 -5.43 21.49
C LEU A 505 -21.49 -4.96 21.42
N THR A 506 -21.84 -3.95 22.21
CA THR A 506 -23.20 -3.37 22.23
C THR A 506 -23.54 -2.73 20.88
N ALA A 507 -22.61 -1.97 20.31
CA ALA A 507 -22.79 -1.34 19.01
C ALA A 507 -22.86 -2.38 17.87
N LEU A 508 -21.97 -3.39 17.88
CA LEU A 508 -21.99 -4.46 16.88
C LEU A 508 -23.32 -5.21 16.87
N ARG A 509 -23.85 -5.61 18.05
CA ARG A 509 -25.14 -6.30 18.18
C ARG A 509 -26.33 -5.44 17.77
N ARG A 510 -26.25 -4.12 17.92
CA ARG A 510 -27.30 -3.20 17.51
C ARG A 510 -27.34 -3.02 16.00
N ILE A 511 -26.19 -3.00 15.35
CA ILE A 511 -26.04 -2.69 13.92
C ILE A 511 -26.15 -3.95 13.07
N TYR A 512 -25.52 -5.03 13.47
CA TYR A 512 -25.46 -6.28 12.71
C TYR A 512 -26.37 -7.34 13.34
N ARG A 513 -27.09 -8.09 12.49
CA ARG A 513 -27.98 -9.18 12.94
C ARG A 513 -27.20 -10.34 13.57
N ASP A 514 -26.04 -10.63 12.96
CA ASP A 514 -25.15 -11.72 13.32
C ASP A 514 -23.71 -11.39 12.86
N VAL A 515 -22.76 -12.19 13.30
CA VAL A 515 -21.35 -12.00 12.96
C VAL A 515 -21.03 -12.25 11.48
N ASP A 516 -21.86 -13.02 10.76
CA ASP A 516 -21.69 -13.28 9.34
C ASP A 516 -22.09 -12.05 8.47
N SER A 517 -22.89 -11.14 9.01
CA SER A 517 -23.30 -9.90 8.35
C SER A 517 -22.31 -8.73 8.53
N VAL A 518 -21.26 -8.89 9.34
CA VAL A 518 -20.26 -7.85 9.61
C VAL A 518 -19.49 -7.48 8.33
N ASP A 519 -19.35 -6.17 8.08
CA ASP A 519 -18.52 -5.65 6.99
C ASP A 519 -17.05 -6.02 7.17
N THR A 520 -16.37 -6.32 6.08
CA THR A 520 -14.96 -6.75 6.11
C THR A 520 -14.06 -5.71 6.76
N ILE A 521 -14.24 -4.42 6.48
CA ILE A 521 -13.47 -3.34 7.13
C ILE A 521 -13.73 -3.31 8.63
N VAL A 522 -14.98 -3.41 9.05
CA VAL A 522 -15.35 -3.40 10.48
C VAL A 522 -14.78 -4.62 11.19
N GLY A 523 -14.92 -5.81 10.59
CA GLY A 523 -14.34 -7.04 11.15
C GLY A 523 -12.82 -6.98 11.30
N MET A 524 -12.10 -6.44 10.30
CA MET A 524 -10.65 -6.28 10.36
C MET A 524 -10.19 -5.26 11.42
N LEU A 525 -10.99 -4.23 11.70
CA LEU A 525 -10.69 -3.26 12.77
C LEU A 525 -11.02 -3.80 14.16
N ALA A 526 -12.06 -4.63 14.27
CA ALA A 526 -12.52 -5.23 15.53
C ALA A 526 -11.69 -6.46 15.95
N GLU A 527 -11.16 -7.21 15.00
CA GLU A 527 -10.50 -8.51 15.22
C GLU A 527 -9.27 -8.38 16.14
N LYS A 528 -9.14 -9.33 17.08
CA LYS A 528 -7.95 -9.48 17.94
C LYS A 528 -6.74 -9.78 17.08
N LYS A 529 -5.72 -8.95 17.21
CA LYS A 529 -4.52 -8.99 16.36
C LYS A 529 -3.44 -9.93 16.94
N PRO A 530 -2.61 -10.55 16.10
CA PRO A 530 -1.38 -11.20 16.56
C PRO A 530 -0.48 -10.21 17.32
N ALA A 531 0.32 -10.71 18.25
CA ALA A 531 1.22 -9.87 19.04
C ALA A 531 2.17 -9.07 18.15
N GLY A 532 2.27 -7.76 18.38
CA GLY A 532 3.10 -6.84 17.59
C GLY A 532 2.52 -6.42 16.23
N PHE A 533 1.29 -6.83 15.90
CA PHE A 533 0.63 -6.42 14.65
C PHE A 533 -0.12 -5.10 14.81
N GLY A 534 0.08 -4.20 13.87
CA GLY A 534 -0.71 -2.98 13.73
C GLY A 534 -2.06 -3.21 13.03
N PHE A 535 -2.19 -4.28 12.21
CA PHE A 535 -3.43 -4.62 11.50
C PHE A 535 -3.80 -6.11 11.67
N SER A 536 -4.96 -6.51 11.17
CA SER A 536 -5.57 -7.81 11.39
C SER A 536 -4.86 -8.99 10.71
N ASP A 537 -5.00 -10.22 11.24
CA ASP A 537 -4.54 -11.45 10.56
C ASP A 537 -5.32 -11.71 9.26
N THR A 538 -6.57 -11.27 9.18
CA THR A 538 -7.37 -11.34 7.95
C THR A 538 -6.74 -10.51 6.83
N ALA A 539 -6.38 -9.25 7.10
CA ALA A 539 -5.65 -8.41 6.15
C ALA A 539 -4.27 -8.99 5.83
N PHE A 540 -3.61 -9.58 6.81
CA PHE A 540 -2.28 -10.19 6.65
C PHE A 540 -2.26 -11.32 5.61
N ARG A 541 -3.36 -12.09 5.43
CA ARG A 541 -3.43 -13.13 4.38
C ARG A 541 -3.32 -12.54 2.98
N ILE A 542 -4.01 -11.44 2.70
CA ILE A 542 -3.85 -10.72 1.44
C ILE A 542 -2.45 -10.13 1.33
N PHE A 543 -1.94 -9.57 2.42
CA PHE A 543 -0.63 -8.96 2.47
C PHE A 543 0.50 -9.94 2.09
N ILE A 544 0.59 -11.12 2.74
CA ILE A 544 1.66 -12.10 2.45
C ILE A 544 1.57 -12.66 1.03
N LEU A 545 0.35 -12.74 0.46
CA LEU A 545 0.14 -13.15 -0.92
C LEU A 545 0.62 -12.08 -1.89
N MET A 546 0.07 -10.88 -1.78
CA MET A 546 0.22 -9.85 -2.79
C MET A 546 1.53 -9.07 -2.68
N ALA A 547 2.04 -8.79 -1.48
CA ALA A 547 3.30 -8.05 -1.31
C ALA A 547 4.49 -8.83 -1.91
N SER A 548 4.57 -10.16 -1.67
CA SER A 548 5.60 -10.97 -2.30
C SER A 548 5.39 -11.13 -3.81
N ARG A 549 4.13 -11.27 -4.27
CA ARG A 549 3.80 -11.39 -5.69
C ARG A 549 4.23 -10.16 -6.49
N ARG A 550 4.06 -8.96 -5.94
CA ARG A 550 4.48 -7.71 -6.59
C ARG A 550 5.97 -7.68 -6.93
N LEU A 551 6.81 -8.25 -6.06
CA LEU A 551 8.23 -8.39 -6.36
C LEU A 551 8.49 -9.54 -7.33
N ASN A 552 7.84 -10.71 -7.15
CA ASN A 552 8.06 -11.89 -7.97
C ASN A 552 7.64 -11.71 -9.44
N SER A 553 6.57 -10.94 -9.69
CA SER A 553 6.07 -10.71 -11.04
C SER A 553 6.79 -9.58 -11.78
N ASP A 554 7.55 -8.75 -11.07
CA ASP A 554 8.26 -7.61 -11.64
C ASP A 554 9.66 -8.03 -12.12
N ARG A 555 9.92 -7.95 -13.45
CA ARG A 555 11.21 -8.33 -14.01
C ARG A 555 12.38 -7.51 -13.44
N PHE A 556 12.15 -6.25 -13.11
CA PHE A 556 13.19 -5.38 -12.55
C PHE A 556 13.56 -5.74 -11.11
N PHE A 557 12.75 -6.54 -10.41
CA PHE A 557 13.11 -7.13 -9.11
C PHE A 557 13.52 -8.61 -9.23
N THR A 558 13.34 -9.22 -10.39
CA THR A 558 13.66 -10.63 -10.63
C THR A 558 14.76 -10.76 -11.68
N THR A 559 14.44 -11.12 -12.91
CA THR A 559 15.41 -11.41 -13.97
C THR A 559 16.35 -10.25 -14.29
N ASP A 560 15.90 -9.02 -14.18
CA ASP A 560 16.66 -7.81 -14.50
C ASP A 560 17.23 -7.11 -13.25
N PHE A 561 17.11 -7.72 -12.07
CA PHE A 561 17.78 -7.22 -10.86
C PHE A 561 19.25 -7.64 -10.88
N THR A 562 20.02 -7.02 -11.76
CA THR A 562 21.41 -7.36 -12.03
C THR A 562 22.31 -6.12 -12.10
N PRO A 563 23.65 -6.29 -11.93
CA PRO A 563 24.59 -5.16 -12.08
C PRO A 563 24.60 -4.51 -13.48
N GLU A 564 24.18 -5.24 -14.52
CA GLU A 564 24.09 -4.69 -15.89
C GLU A 564 22.93 -3.71 -16.02
N VAL A 565 21.83 -3.92 -15.29
CA VAL A 565 20.63 -3.08 -15.31
C VAL A 565 20.71 -1.99 -14.25
N TYR A 566 21.03 -2.33 -13.00
CA TYR A 566 21.08 -1.39 -11.88
C TYR A 566 22.43 -0.70 -11.71
N THR A 567 23.48 -1.20 -12.34
CA THR A 567 24.89 -0.86 -12.16
C THR A 567 25.48 -1.32 -10.82
N PRO A 568 26.80 -1.61 -10.76
CA PRO A 568 27.44 -1.89 -9.47
C PRO A 568 27.28 -0.77 -8.43
N THR A 569 27.35 0.49 -8.86
CA THR A 569 27.16 1.66 -8.00
C THR A 569 25.72 1.73 -7.45
N GLY A 570 24.73 1.50 -8.31
CA GLY A 570 23.32 1.47 -7.89
C GLY A 570 22.98 0.30 -6.96
N MET A 571 23.51 -0.89 -7.23
CA MET A 571 23.35 -2.06 -6.35
C MET A 571 23.96 -1.81 -4.96
N ALA A 572 25.19 -1.26 -4.92
CA ALA A 572 25.83 -0.90 -3.66
C ALA A 572 25.03 0.16 -2.88
N TRP A 573 24.45 1.16 -3.59
CA TRP A 573 23.57 2.15 -2.97
C TRP A 573 22.34 1.51 -2.35
N LEU A 574 21.66 0.64 -3.10
CA LEU A 574 20.50 -0.12 -2.64
C LEU A 574 20.79 -0.92 -1.38
N GLU A 575 21.87 -1.68 -1.38
CA GLU A 575 22.23 -2.54 -0.24
C GLU A 575 22.61 -1.72 1.00
N GLY A 576 23.40 -0.66 0.82
CA GLY A 576 23.96 0.14 1.90
C GLY A 576 23.04 1.23 2.46
N THR A 577 21.82 1.43 1.96
CA THR A 577 20.97 2.56 2.35
C THR A 577 19.70 2.08 3.04
N SER A 578 19.45 2.57 4.26
CA SER A 578 18.20 2.46 5.02
C SER A 578 17.44 3.78 5.03
N MET A 579 16.21 3.79 5.55
CA MET A 579 15.45 5.03 5.78
C MET A 579 16.20 6.01 6.70
N ILE A 580 16.89 5.50 7.71
CA ILE A 580 17.72 6.32 8.62
C ILE A 580 18.89 6.95 7.84
N ASP A 581 19.54 6.21 6.94
CA ASP A 581 20.64 6.75 6.14
C ASP A 581 20.18 7.85 5.20
N ILE A 582 19.00 7.72 4.59
CA ILE A 582 18.39 8.77 3.77
C ILE A 582 18.16 10.03 4.60
N VAL A 583 17.51 9.88 5.76
CA VAL A 583 17.25 11.00 6.65
C VAL A 583 18.55 11.69 7.05
N LEU A 584 19.56 10.95 7.48
CA LEU A 584 20.84 11.53 7.93
C LEU A 584 21.70 12.11 6.80
N ARG A 585 21.55 11.63 5.57
CA ARG A 585 22.21 12.19 4.39
C ARG A 585 21.70 13.60 4.09
N HIS A 586 20.40 13.80 4.23
CA HIS A 586 19.76 15.06 3.87
C HIS A 586 19.52 16.00 5.04
N TYR A 587 19.42 15.45 6.26
CA TYR A 587 19.13 16.19 7.52
C TYR A 587 20.02 15.69 8.66
N PRO A 588 21.35 15.90 8.60
CA PRO A 588 22.31 15.37 9.59
C PRO A 588 22.09 15.90 11.00
N GLN A 589 21.41 17.04 11.14
CA GLN A 589 21.02 17.62 12.44
C GLN A 589 20.07 16.71 13.24
N LEU A 590 19.39 15.74 12.60
CA LEU A 590 18.49 14.79 13.28
C LEU A 590 19.21 13.61 13.97
N ARG A 591 20.52 13.51 13.83
CA ARG A 591 21.33 12.45 14.48
C ARG A 591 21.09 12.28 15.99
N PRO A 592 20.89 13.35 16.79
CA PRO A 592 20.59 13.18 18.21
C PRO A 592 19.29 12.42 18.50
N ALA A 593 18.24 12.66 17.73
CA ALA A 593 16.93 12.00 17.87
C ALA A 593 16.95 10.53 17.43
N LEU A 594 17.90 10.16 16.58
CA LEU A 594 18.08 8.80 16.06
C LEU A 594 18.96 7.89 16.93
N ARG A 595 19.43 8.37 18.08
CA ARG A 595 20.26 7.55 18.97
C ARG A 595 19.49 6.33 19.48
N GLY A 596 19.98 5.13 19.19
CA GLY A 596 19.35 3.86 19.60
C GLY A 596 18.17 3.41 18.74
N VAL A 597 17.76 4.20 17.77
CA VAL A 597 16.71 3.82 16.80
C VAL A 597 17.29 2.83 15.80
N GLN A 598 16.64 1.67 15.65
CA GLN A 598 17.06 0.60 14.74
C GLN A 598 16.27 0.60 13.43
N ASN A 599 15.07 1.21 13.42
CA ASN A 599 14.19 1.25 12.28
C ASN A 599 13.52 2.63 12.19
N GLY A 600 13.60 3.26 11.02
CA GLY A 600 13.14 4.64 10.81
C GLY A 600 11.65 4.87 11.09
N PHE A 601 10.83 3.81 11.07
CA PHE A 601 9.38 3.88 11.31
C PHE A 601 8.95 3.56 12.76
N GLN A 602 9.92 3.23 13.63
CA GLN A 602 9.69 3.14 15.06
C GLN A 602 9.82 4.52 15.73
N PRO A 603 9.25 4.73 16.93
CA PRO A 603 9.31 6.04 17.61
C PRO A 603 10.74 6.50 17.85
N TRP A 604 11.04 7.75 17.48
CA TRP A 604 12.34 8.37 17.79
C TRP A 604 12.35 8.98 19.20
N GLY A 605 13.55 9.14 19.74
CA GLY A 605 13.72 9.83 21.01
C GLY A 605 13.52 11.34 20.86
N ARG A 606 12.82 11.96 21.82
CA ARG A 606 12.79 13.42 21.91
C ARG A 606 14.15 13.93 22.39
N VAL A 607 14.59 15.02 21.77
CA VAL A 607 15.84 15.67 22.15
C VAL A 607 15.62 16.40 23.49
N SER A 608 16.34 16.00 24.53
CA SER A 608 16.32 16.71 25.80
C SER A 608 17.32 17.87 25.77
N VAL A 609 16.85 19.06 26.10
CA VAL A 609 17.76 20.20 26.40
C VAL A 609 18.57 19.82 27.63
N ARG A 610 19.88 19.72 27.50
CA ARG A 610 20.81 19.57 28.62
C ARG A 610 21.11 20.93 29.22
#